data_46df6fdac972cf013333dd8d28bfcb4e
#
_entry.id   46df6fdac972cf013333dd8d28bfcb4e
#
_cell.length_a   1.000
_cell.length_b   1.000
_cell.length_c   1.000
_cell.angle_alpha   90.00
_cell.angle_beta   90.00
_cell.angle_gamma   90.00
#
_symmetry.space_group_name_H-M   'P 1'
#
loop_
_entity.id
_entity.type
_entity.pdbx_description
1 polymer ?
#
loop_
_entity_poly.entity_id
_entity_poly.type
_entity_poly.pdbx_seq_one_letter_code
_entity_poly.pdbx_strand_id
1 'polypeptide(L)'
;MIASIEQAIKQRLSDGLGQMVSGVHTYGGEFDGEGLAQVVNQFPAVWVMFAGITDSEPHDTRRTRYQVTGHFTVLVGDRASGSEADSRFGGLHRNDVGTYRLMQAVRLLLINQTMGLCIGRLKPGKAKSLFSKQMELDAISVFALDFETHWFEDALRDGDWPRPTVSGEQQAQVYAD
;
A
#
# COMPACT_ATOMS: atom_id res chain seq x y z
N MET A 1 -12.16 -8.30 -1.72
CA MET A 1 -11.66 -7.76 -0.46
C MET A 1 -10.30 -7.07 -0.60
N ILE A 2 -9.25 -7.73 -1.13
CA ILE A 2 -7.87 -7.18 -1.24
C ILE A 2 -7.84 -5.81 -1.94
N ALA A 3 -8.43 -5.71 -3.14
CA ALA A 3 -8.48 -4.45 -3.89
C ALA A 3 -9.18 -3.32 -3.11
N SER A 4 -10.26 -3.64 -2.38
CA SER A 4 -10.98 -2.66 -1.56
C SER A 4 -10.12 -2.13 -0.41
N ILE A 5 -9.32 -3.00 0.21
CA ILE A 5 -8.40 -2.61 1.31
C ILE A 5 -7.29 -1.72 0.76
N GLU A 6 -6.64 -2.12 -0.33
CA GLU A 6 -5.58 -1.33 -0.97
C GLU A 6 -6.09 0.06 -1.39
N GLN A 7 -7.26 0.11 -2.01
CA GLN A 7 -7.88 1.38 -2.42
C GLN A 7 -8.24 2.26 -1.22
N ALA A 8 -8.75 1.68 -0.13
CA ALA A 8 -9.07 2.42 1.08
C ALA A 8 -7.81 2.96 1.78
N ILE A 9 -6.71 2.20 1.79
CA ILE A 9 -5.41 2.68 2.27
C ILE A 9 -4.94 3.86 1.42
N LYS A 10 -4.96 3.74 0.10
CA LYS A 10 -4.58 4.81 -0.83
C LYS A 10 -5.39 6.08 -0.61
N GLN A 11 -6.72 5.95 -0.55
CA GLN A 11 -7.61 7.09 -0.35
C GLN A 11 -7.32 7.80 0.97
N ARG A 12 -7.20 7.04 2.06
CA ARG A 12 -6.89 7.61 3.37
C ARG A 12 -5.55 8.33 3.43
N LEU A 13 -4.53 7.77 2.77
CA LEU A 13 -3.22 8.41 2.66
C LEU A 13 -3.27 9.67 1.79
N SER A 14 -3.98 9.62 0.66
CA SER A 14 -4.16 10.79 -0.21
C SER A 14 -4.85 11.94 0.52
N ASP A 15 -5.92 11.65 1.26
CA ASP A 15 -6.67 12.66 2.02
C ASP A 15 -5.86 13.21 3.21
N GLY A 16 -5.10 12.35 3.88
CA GLY A 16 -4.39 12.70 5.11
C GLY A 16 -3.01 13.34 4.91
N LEU A 17 -2.28 12.96 3.86
CA LEU A 17 -0.96 13.51 3.56
C LEU A 17 -1.05 14.87 2.82
N GLY A 18 -2.10 15.08 2.04
CA GLY A 18 -2.35 16.35 1.36
C GLY A 18 -1.12 16.85 0.58
N GLN A 19 -0.67 18.06 0.89
CA GLN A 19 0.48 18.70 0.22
C GLN A 19 1.86 18.16 0.63
N MET A 20 1.93 17.20 1.57
CA MET A 20 3.21 16.59 1.95
C MET A 20 3.79 15.71 0.84
N VAL A 21 2.95 15.26 -0.09
CA VAL A 21 3.34 14.36 -1.19
C VAL A 21 2.79 14.86 -2.52
N SER A 22 3.49 14.56 -3.60
CA SER A 22 3.02 14.82 -4.96
C SER A 22 1.88 13.87 -5.36
N GLY A 23 1.84 12.67 -4.76
CA GLY A 23 0.80 11.69 -5.01
C GLY A 23 0.90 10.43 -4.16
N VAL A 24 -0.20 9.66 -4.19
CA VAL A 24 -0.28 8.32 -3.62
C VAL A 24 -0.66 7.34 -4.73
N HIS A 25 0.21 6.39 -5.01
CA HIS A 25 0.12 5.48 -6.15
C HIS A 25 -0.05 4.03 -5.71
N THR A 26 -0.45 3.16 -6.64
CA THR A 26 -0.27 1.71 -6.50
C THR A 26 1.13 1.36 -6.99
N TYR A 27 1.85 0.51 -6.25
CA TYR A 27 3.18 0.07 -6.66
C TYR A 27 3.08 -1.02 -7.73
N GLY A 28 3.75 -0.82 -8.84
CA GLY A 28 3.82 -1.75 -9.99
C GLY A 28 5.22 -2.26 -10.31
N GLY A 29 6.22 -2.06 -9.42
CA GLY A 29 7.60 -2.44 -9.66
C GLY A 29 8.51 -1.28 -10.06
N GLU A 30 8.08 -0.03 -9.84
CA GLU A 30 8.76 1.18 -10.31
C GLU A 30 10.16 1.39 -9.73
N PHE A 31 10.46 0.78 -8.56
CA PHE A 31 11.79 0.88 -7.93
C PHE A 31 12.79 -0.16 -8.46
N ASP A 32 12.35 -1.05 -9.36
CA ASP A 32 13.19 -2.07 -9.94
C ASP A 32 13.76 -1.62 -11.29
N GLY A 33 15.09 -1.55 -11.41
CA GLY A 33 15.78 -1.28 -12.66
C GLY A 33 15.58 0.14 -13.22
N GLU A 34 15.18 0.24 -14.50
CA GLU A 34 15.06 1.51 -15.24
C GLU A 34 13.86 2.38 -14.79
N GLY A 35 12.93 1.82 -14.06
CA GLY A 35 11.74 2.52 -13.56
C GLY A 35 12.06 3.61 -12.55
N LEU A 36 13.15 3.49 -11.79
CA LEU A 36 13.55 4.44 -10.77
C LEU A 36 13.69 5.88 -11.31
N ALA A 37 14.26 6.05 -12.50
CA ALA A 37 14.44 7.37 -13.10
C ALA A 37 13.12 8.11 -13.38
N GLN A 38 12.04 7.37 -13.67
CA GLN A 38 10.72 7.95 -13.90
C GLN A 38 10.04 8.34 -12.59
N VAL A 39 10.27 7.55 -11.53
CA VAL A 39 9.67 7.77 -10.20
C VAL A 39 10.30 8.95 -9.48
N VAL A 40 11.58 9.22 -9.70
CA VAL A 40 12.33 10.32 -9.05
C VAL A 40 11.66 11.70 -9.24
N ASN A 41 11.02 11.89 -10.38
CA ASN A 41 10.31 13.15 -10.65
C ASN A 41 8.96 13.28 -9.90
N GLN A 42 8.50 12.20 -9.24
CA GLN A 42 7.26 12.17 -8.47
C GLN A 42 7.48 12.39 -6.98
N PHE A 43 8.73 12.43 -6.51
CA PHE A 43 9.03 12.64 -5.09
C PHE A 43 8.68 14.07 -4.61
N PRO A 44 8.29 14.25 -3.35
CA PRO A 44 7.97 13.20 -2.37
C PRO A 44 6.66 12.47 -2.70
N ALA A 45 6.65 11.14 -2.61
CA ALA A 45 5.46 10.34 -2.96
C ALA A 45 5.37 9.04 -2.14
N VAL A 46 4.20 8.42 -2.20
CA VAL A 46 3.89 7.18 -1.49
C VAL A 46 3.29 6.17 -2.46
N TRP A 47 3.67 4.89 -2.31
CA TRP A 47 3.12 3.78 -3.09
C TRP A 47 2.56 2.72 -2.13
N VAL A 48 1.43 2.15 -2.51
CA VAL A 48 0.76 1.10 -1.75
C VAL A 48 0.76 -0.17 -2.59
N MET A 49 1.04 -1.31 -1.96
CA MET A 49 0.93 -2.61 -2.60
C MET A 49 0.41 -3.66 -1.64
N PHE A 50 -0.30 -4.65 -2.18
CA PHE A 50 -0.59 -5.88 -1.47
C PHE A 50 0.65 -6.78 -1.50
N ALA A 51 1.18 -7.13 -0.32
CA ALA A 51 2.41 -7.91 -0.19
C ALA A 51 2.16 -9.42 -0.06
N GLY A 52 0.91 -9.84 0.06
CA GLY A 52 0.51 -11.26 0.10
C GLY A 52 -0.31 -11.64 1.31
N ILE A 53 -0.78 -12.89 1.30
CA ILE A 53 -1.42 -13.57 2.42
C ILE A 53 -0.36 -14.37 3.15
N THR A 54 -0.33 -14.27 4.48
CA THR A 54 0.59 -15.03 5.32
C THR A 54 -0.08 -16.20 6.00
N ASP A 55 -1.39 -16.11 6.23
CA ASP A 55 -2.12 -17.15 6.93
C ASP A 55 -3.60 -17.17 6.52
N SER A 56 -4.21 -18.37 6.61
CA SER A 56 -5.64 -18.61 6.39
C SER A 56 -6.10 -19.74 7.31
N GLU A 57 -6.70 -19.36 8.44
CA GLU A 57 -7.16 -20.31 9.45
C GLU A 57 -8.68 -20.53 9.40
N PRO A 58 -9.17 -21.76 9.55
CA PRO A 58 -10.60 -22.02 9.71
C PRO A 58 -11.16 -21.27 10.93
N HIS A 59 -12.20 -20.48 10.71
CA HIS A 59 -12.88 -19.75 11.78
C HIS A 59 -13.95 -20.59 12.47
N ASP A 60 -14.46 -21.61 11.80
CA ASP A 60 -15.50 -22.51 12.31
C ASP A 60 -15.11 -23.98 12.19
N THR A 61 -15.75 -24.85 12.98
CA THR A 61 -15.52 -26.30 12.97
C THR A 61 -15.94 -26.98 11.67
N ARG A 62 -16.83 -26.37 10.91
CA ARG A 62 -17.30 -26.84 9.59
C ARG A 62 -16.40 -26.41 8.44
N ARG A 63 -15.42 -25.55 8.72
CA ARG A 63 -14.51 -24.99 7.71
C ARG A 63 -15.25 -24.28 6.56
N THR A 64 -16.36 -23.61 6.90
CA THR A 64 -17.15 -22.84 5.93
C THR A 64 -16.74 -21.38 5.89
N ARG A 65 -15.95 -20.93 6.87
CA ARG A 65 -15.40 -19.58 6.95
C ARG A 65 -13.95 -19.62 7.38
N TYR A 66 -13.10 -18.83 6.70
CA TYR A 66 -11.68 -18.70 7.00
C TYR A 66 -11.37 -17.26 7.42
N GLN A 67 -10.54 -17.12 8.44
CA GLN A 67 -9.89 -15.86 8.74
C GLN A 67 -8.60 -15.80 7.95
N VAL A 68 -8.49 -14.82 7.06
CA VAL A 68 -7.33 -14.60 6.19
C VAL A 68 -6.53 -13.43 6.73
N THR A 69 -5.24 -13.61 6.93
CA THR A 69 -4.31 -12.55 7.34
C THR A 69 -3.49 -12.11 6.13
N GLY A 70 -3.59 -10.84 5.79
CA GLY A 70 -2.89 -10.25 4.66
C GLY A 70 -2.02 -9.07 5.05
N HIS A 71 -0.98 -8.86 4.26
CA HIS A 71 0.00 -7.80 4.42
C HIS A 71 -0.09 -6.79 3.28
N PHE A 72 0.04 -5.53 3.65
CA PHE A 72 0.15 -4.40 2.74
C PHE A 72 1.43 -3.65 3.05
N THR A 73 2.18 -3.31 2.02
CA THR A 73 3.40 -2.52 2.16
C THR A 73 3.15 -1.12 1.61
N VAL A 74 3.54 -0.13 2.37
CA VAL A 74 3.52 1.28 1.97
C VAL A 74 4.96 1.73 1.79
N LEU A 75 5.32 2.06 0.56
CA LEU A 75 6.62 2.64 0.22
C LEU A 75 6.53 4.16 0.33
N VAL A 76 7.50 4.74 1.00
CA VAL A 76 7.59 6.20 1.21
C VAL A 76 8.91 6.66 0.65
N GLY A 77 8.88 7.57 -0.31
CA GLY A 77 10.08 8.08 -0.96
C GLY A 77 10.16 9.59 -0.95
N ASP A 78 11.38 10.10 -0.77
CA ASP A 78 11.71 11.51 -0.89
C ASP A 78 13.09 11.69 -1.53
N ARG A 79 13.30 12.86 -2.12
CA ARG A 79 14.57 13.28 -2.71
C ARG A 79 14.90 14.69 -2.24
N ALA A 80 16.09 14.88 -1.70
CA ALA A 80 16.59 16.20 -1.35
C ALA A 80 17.55 16.74 -2.41
N SER A 81 17.66 18.06 -2.47
CA SER A 81 18.64 18.73 -3.35
C SER A 81 20.08 18.68 -2.83
N GLY A 82 20.31 18.10 -1.65
CA GLY A 82 21.61 18.00 -1.00
C GLY A 82 22.14 16.58 -0.94
N SER A 83 22.03 15.96 0.21
CA SER A 83 22.50 14.59 0.48
C SER A 83 21.34 13.62 0.75
N GLU A 84 21.64 12.32 0.74
CA GLU A 84 20.67 11.30 1.15
C GLU A 84 20.23 11.50 2.62
N ALA A 85 21.11 12.04 3.48
CA ALA A 85 20.76 12.40 4.84
C ALA A 85 19.71 13.53 4.89
N ASP A 86 19.82 14.53 4.01
CA ASP A 86 18.82 15.62 3.91
C ASP A 86 17.47 15.09 3.44
N SER A 87 17.44 14.08 2.56
CA SER A 87 16.19 13.44 2.14
C SER A 87 15.49 12.66 3.25
N ARG A 88 16.23 12.22 4.27
CA ARG A 88 15.63 11.56 5.45
C ARG A 88 15.05 12.56 6.44
N PHE A 89 15.79 13.62 6.77
CA PHE A 89 15.44 14.54 7.84
C PHE A 89 14.59 15.73 7.36
N GLY A 90 14.52 15.96 6.07
CA GLY A 90 14.00 17.16 5.47
C GLY A 90 15.11 18.21 5.34
N GLY A 91 15.24 18.81 4.17
CA GLY A 91 16.26 19.83 3.87
C GLY A 91 15.89 21.22 4.37
N LEU A 92 16.73 22.20 4.01
CA LEU A 92 16.56 23.62 4.37
C LEU A 92 15.40 24.30 3.62
N HIS A 93 14.89 23.67 2.56
CA HIS A 93 13.79 24.24 1.78
C HIS A 93 12.43 23.81 2.33
N ARG A 94 11.43 24.70 2.23
CA ARG A 94 10.07 24.50 2.77
C ARG A 94 9.36 23.27 2.21
N ASN A 95 9.79 22.76 1.04
CA ASN A 95 9.21 21.61 0.36
C ASN A 95 9.94 20.29 0.67
N ASP A 96 11.06 20.30 1.39
CA ASP A 96 11.83 19.12 1.76
C ASP A 96 11.18 18.49 3.00
N VAL A 97 10.20 17.63 2.78
CA VAL A 97 9.39 17.04 3.87
C VAL A 97 10.22 16.05 4.71
N GLY A 98 11.06 15.27 4.04
CA GLY A 98 11.87 14.22 4.63
C GLY A 98 11.09 12.91 4.85
N THR A 99 11.72 11.79 4.49
CA THR A 99 11.08 10.46 4.57
C THR A 99 10.68 10.08 6.00
N TYR A 100 11.40 10.52 7.02
CA TYR A 100 11.04 10.21 8.41
C TYR A 100 9.72 10.87 8.85
N ARG A 101 9.46 12.09 8.40
CA ARG A 101 8.16 12.76 8.64
C ARG A 101 7.04 12.08 7.89
N LEU A 102 7.28 11.68 6.62
CA LEU A 102 6.31 10.93 5.84
C LEU A 102 6.00 9.57 6.48
N MET A 103 7.02 8.83 6.92
CA MET A 103 6.84 7.56 7.64
C MET A 103 5.97 7.75 8.89
N GLN A 104 6.24 8.78 9.68
CA GLN A 104 5.46 9.08 10.88
C GLN A 104 4.00 9.41 10.52
N ALA A 105 3.77 10.24 9.51
CA ALA A 105 2.44 10.61 9.05
C ALA A 105 1.66 9.39 8.52
N VAL A 106 2.28 8.54 7.69
CA VAL A 106 1.68 7.29 7.20
C VAL A 106 1.28 6.39 8.36
N ARG A 107 2.15 6.20 9.35
CA ARG A 107 1.85 5.38 10.52
C ARG A 107 0.70 5.94 11.34
N LEU A 108 0.64 7.24 11.58
CA LEU A 108 -0.45 7.89 12.30
C LEU A 108 -1.80 7.74 11.56
N LEU A 109 -1.79 7.81 10.23
CA LEU A 109 -2.98 7.69 9.42
C LEU A 109 -3.53 6.25 9.36
N LEU A 110 -2.67 5.23 9.42
CA LEU A 110 -3.07 3.83 9.17
C LEU A 110 -3.18 2.98 10.43
N ILE A 111 -2.37 3.22 11.46
CA ILE A 111 -2.39 2.40 12.68
C ILE A 111 -3.79 2.38 13.30
N ASN A 112 -4.25 1.17 13.63
CA ASN A 112 -5.51 0.91 14.30
C ASN A 112 -6.77 1.33 13.50
N GLN A 113 -6.66 1.44 12.16
CA GLN A 113 -7.76 1.82 11.28
C GLN A 113 -8.36 0.61 10.57
N THR A 114 -9.67 0.69 10.28
CA THR A 114 -10.38 -0.26 9.41
C THR A 114 -10.84 0.41 8.11
N MET A 115 -10.74 1.74 8.03
CA MET A 115 -11.21 2.58 6.92
C MET A 115 -12.69 2.31 6.56
N GLY A 116 -13.52 1.92 7.55
CA GLY A 116 -14.93 1.59 7.35
C GLY A 116 -15.21 0.22 6.72
N LEU A 117 -14.17 -0.60 6.51
CA LEU A 117 -14.29 -1.95 5.96
C LEU A 117 -14.49 -2.99 7.07
N CYS A 118 -15.09 -4.15 6.70
CA CYS A 118 -15.22 -5.31 7.60
C CYS A 118 -13.90 -6.10 7.69
N ILE A 119 -12.87 -5.47 8.22
CA ILE A 119 -11.53 -6.03 8.41
C ILE A 119 -11.05 -5.81 9.84
N GLY A 120 -10.04 -6.55 10.25
CA GLY A 120 -9.28 -6.25 11.46
C GLY A 120 -8.60 -4.89 11.37
N ARG A 121 -8.30 -4.29 12.51
CA ARG A 121 -7.58 -3.02 12.54
C ARG A 121 -6.17 -3.21 12.00
N LEU A 122 -5.72 -2.30 11.14
CA LEU A 122 -4.36 -2.31 10.61
C LEU A 122 -3.33 -2.26 11.75
N LYS A 123 -2.49 -3.28 11.81
CA LYS A 123 -1.35 -3.36 12.74
C LYS A 123 -0.08 -2.95 12.02
N PRO A 124 0.75 -2.09 12.63
CA PRO A 124 2.04 -1.75 12.05
C PRO A 124 3.01 -2.93 12.18
N GLY A 125 3.65 -3.28 11.08
CA GLY A 125 4.72 -4.25 11.01
C GLY A 125 6.11 -3.61 11.01
N LYS A 126 7.02 -4.22 10.25
CA LYS A 126 8.40 -3.77 10.10
C LYS A 126 8.49 -2.50 9.24
N ALA A 127 9.52 -1.71 9.51
CA ALA A 127 9.97 -0.63 8.65
C ALA A 127 11.38 -0.95 8.18
N LYS A 128 11.64 -0.86 6.88
CA LYS A 128 12.95 -1.16 6.26
C LYS A 128 13.34 -0.05 5.31
N SER A 129 14.61 0.33 5.33
CA SER A 129 15.19 1.15 4.27
C SER A 129 15.41 0.30 3.03
N LEU A 130 15.02 0.82 1.87
CA LEU A 130 15.33 0.26 0.55
C LEU A 130 16.55 0.99 -0.01
N PHE A 131 17.72 0.70 0.57
CA PHE A 131 18.97 1.35 0.20
C PHE A 131 19.60 0.68 -1.02
N SER A 132 20.06 1.51 -1.97
CA SER A 132 20.94 1.10 -3.04
C SER A 132 22.01 2.17 -3.31
N LYS A 133 23.16 1.79 -3.89
CA LYS A 133 24.20 2.77 -4.26
C LYS A 133 23.71 3.83 -5.25
N GLN A 134 22.79 3.47 -6.14
CA GLN A 134 22.20 4.41 -7.09
C GLN A 134 21.32 5.44 -6.36
N MET A 135 20.53 5.01 -5.39
CA MET A 135 19.70 5.91 -4.59
C MET A 135 20.54 6.90 -3.77
N GLU A 136 21.71 6.45 -3.26
CA GLU A 136 22.66 7.32 -2.55
C GLU A 136 23.20 8.42 -3.47
N LEU A 137 23.63 8.06 -4.70
CA LEU A 137 24.15 9.02 -5.68
C LEU A 137 23.08 10.06 -6.10
N ASP A 138 21.82 9.66 -6.16
CA ASP A 138 20.71 10.50 -6.56
C ASP A 138 20.05 11.26 -5.38
N ALA A 139 20.63 11.16 -4.18
CA ALA A 139 20.10 11.73 -2.93
C ALA A 139 18.64 11.30 -2.63
N ILE A 140 18.32 10.04 -2.90
CA ILE A 140 17.00 9.44 -2.74
C ILE A 140 16.98 8.62 -1.46
N SER A 141 15.90 8.75 -0.70
CA SER A 141 15.61 7.93 0.46
C SER A 141 14.24 7.25 0.30
N VAL A 142 14.21 5.92 0.38
CA VAL A 142 12.99 5.13 0.30
C VAL A 142 12.90 4.16 1.48
N PHE A 143 11.73 4.10 2.11
CA PHE A 143 11.40 3.15 3.17
C PHE A 143 10.16 2.35 2.83
N ALA A 144 10.17 1.07 3.17
CA ALA A 144 9.02 0.19 3.16
C ALA A 144 8.44 0.06 4.57
N LEU A 145 7.15 0.29 4.71
CA LEU A 145 6.38 0.16 5.95
C LEU A 145 5.37 -0.96 5.77
N ASP A 146 5.47 -2.02 6.55
CA ASP A 146 4.55 -3.14 6.50
C ASP A 146 3.36 -2.90 7.44
N PHE A 147 2.17 -3.29 6.99
CA PHE A 147 0.93 -3.31 7.76
C PHE A 147 0.23 -4.65 7.59
N GLU A 148 -0.31 -5.17 8.67
CA GLU A 148 -1.07 -6.42 8.71
C GLU A 148 -2.53 -6.12 9.02
N THR A 149 -3.44 -6.84 8.37
CA THR A 149 -4.85 -6.89 8.74
C THR A 149 -5.42 -8.28 8.43
N HIS A 150 -6.62 -8.56 8.93
CA HIS A 150 -7.32 -9.80 8.62
C HIS A 150 -8.77 -9.52 8.18
N TRP A 151 -9.31 -10.45 7.42
CA TRP A 151 -10.72 -10.45 7.00
C TRP A 151 -11.24 -11.88 6.96
N PHE A 152 -12.53 -12.03 6.72
CA PHE A 152 -13.15 -13.34 6.58
C PHE A 152 -13.50 -13.61 5.12
N GLU A 153 -13.28 -14.88 4.72
CA GLU A 153 -13.67 -15.42 3.44
C GLU A 153 -14.56 -16.64 3.69
N ASP A 154 -15.73 -16.66 3.04
CA ASP A 154 -16.64 -17.77 3.13
C ASP A 154 -16.32 -18.78 2.02
N ALA A 155 -16.20 -20.08 2.39
CA ALA A 155 -16.05 -21.16 1.43
C ALA A 155 -17.35 -21.33 0.64
N LEU A 156 -17.22 -21.52 -0.66
CA LEU A 156 -18.35 -21.90 -1.50
C LEU A 156 -18.80 -23.31 -1.18
N ARG A 157 -20.08 -23.59 -1.35
CA ARG A 157 -20.61 -24.96 -1.29
C ARG A 157 -20.16 -25.72 -2.54
N ASP A 158 -20.06 -27.06 -2.40
CA ASP A 158 -19.78 -27.92 -3.54
C ASP A 158 -20.81 -27.65 -4.67
N GLY A 159 -20.31 -27.34 -5.84
CA GLY A 159 -21.13 -27.00 -7.02
C GLY A 159 -21.43 -25.50 -7.20
N ASP A 160 -21.14 -24.65 -6.21
CA ASP A 160 -21.21 -23.20 -6.37
C ASP A 160 -19.91 -22.66 -7.00
N TRP A 161 -20.06 -21.84 -8.01
CA TRP A 161 -18.92 -21.14 -8.62
C TRP A 161 -19.06 -19.63 -8.46
N PRO A 162 -17.99 -18.92 -8.09
CA PRO A 162 -18.04 -17.47 -8.06
C PRO A 162 -18.28 -16.95 -9.46
N ARG A 163 -19.39 -16.28 -9.66
CA ARG A 163 -19.62 -15.55 -10.90
C ARG A 163 -18.72 -14.33 -10.94
N PRO A 164 -17.93 -14.11 -12.00
CA PRO A 164 -17.14 -12.89 -12.13
C PRO A 164 -18.10 -11.71 -12.09
N THR A 165 -17.81 -10.73 -11.24
CA THR A 165 -18.50 -9.44 -11.23
C THR A 165 -18.05 -8.68 -12.48
N VAL A 166 -18.82 -8.76 -13.55
CA VAL A 166 -18.64 -7.94 -14.76
C VAL A 166 -19.34 -6.61 -14.52
N SER A 167 -18.70 -5.50 -14.84
CA SER A 167 -19.36 -4.19 -14.87
C SER A 167 -20.57 -4.23 -15.79
N GLY A 168 -21.64 -3.46 -15.46
CA GLY A 168 -22.98 -3.59 -16.04
C GLY A 168 -23.08 -3.63 -17.59
N GLU A 169 -22.10 -3.09 -18.34
CA GLU A 169 -22.09 -3.15 -19.81
C GLU A 169 -21.68 -4.53 -20.36
N GLN A 170 -20.91 -5.32 -19.61
CA GLN A 170 -20.49 -6.67 -20.02
C GLN A 170 -21.51 -7.75 -19.59
N GLN A 171 -22.40 -7.47 -18.65
CA GLN A 171 -23.44 -8.42 -18.24
C GLN A 171 -24.49 -8.65 -19.35
N ALA A 172 -24.74 -7.69 -20.22
CA ALA A 172 -25.70 -7.82 -21.31
C ALA A 172 -25.23 -8.75 -22.44
N GLN A 173 -23.92 -8.96 -22.60
CA GLN A 173 -23.37 -9.83 -23.66
C GLN A 173 -23.27 -11.31 -23.26
N VAL A 174 -23.18 -11.63 -21.97
CA VAL A 174 -23.02 -13.02 -21.52
C VAL A 174 -24.34 -13.82 -21.52
N TYR A 175 -25.49 -13.15 -21.65
CA TYR A 175 -26.83 -13.77 -21.64
C TYR A 175 -27.54 -13.69 -22.98
N ALA A 176 -26.84 -13.33 -24.06
CA ALA A 176 -27.41 -13.19 -25.40
C ALA A 176 -27.10 -14.36 -26.37
N ASP A 177 -26.48 -15.47 -25.91
CA ASP A 177 -26.25 -16.71 -26.64
C ASP A 177 -27.05 -17.89 -26.09
#